data_b343893b6e7759783fb91874a0745ee7
#
_entry.id   b343893b6e7759783fb91874a0745ee7
#
_cell.length_a   1.000
_cell.length_b   1.000
_cell.length_c   1.000
_cell.angle_alpha   90.00
_cell.angle_beta   90.00
_cell.angle_gamma   90.00
#
_symmetry.space_group_name_H-M   'P 1'
#
loop_
_entity.id
_entity.type
_entity.pdbx_description
1 polymer ?
#
loop_
_entity_poly.entity_id
_entity_poly.type
_entity_poly.pdbx_seq_one_letter_code
_entity_poly.pdbx_strand_id
1 'polypeptide(L)'
;MENTTNLQNNQVENISIDEAKLIEAMNKSLDEPEPPVSPLLRMKHISHLDLDGYGSTILSEILMHFYPDGAMTLETANILPNKLSAEMEETFNNIDNYDLVVITDLAVNQKLVDMINAHPKGNKVKVFDHHLCEVADLPSNFTVTEKSPIRENKLTCATELYYNFIRNDKVYSLIHNQNIRKAIAYFVECVRVYDTFEFWNTRNDSINEIDMTYFDAPRLNTLFHIMDRDEFKSYIREYLYSPNWECLTQSNGNYTWITKVLELEQNKNEKYVESAIRRMVRTPFKYTIYKDGKVHELDYEIGVIFAEKSSPVIANTTLERNTDLDFCAVVSNNQVSIYSNKPEIDVSNIAKIFGGGGHKEAAGFTIPYVNASIFNMQHFEKIIMCAGQLNEEDICTAD
;
A
#
# COMPACT_ATOMS: atom_id res chain seq x y z
N MET A 1 -47.34 44.16 -32.76
CA MET A 1 -47.27 43.94 -31.31
C MET A 1 -45.82 43.67 -30.97
N GLU A 2 -45.20 44.72 -30.53
CA GLU A 2 -43.80 44.76 -30.12
C GLU A 2 -43.62 44.11 -28.75
N ASN A 3 -42.60 43.31 -28.59
CA ASN A 3 -42.09 42.96 -27.28
C ASN A 3 -40.57 43.12 -27.30
N THR A 4 -40.15 44.22 -26.78
CA THR A 4 -38.80 44.63 -26.47
C THR A 4 -38.32 43.85 -25.22
N THR A 5 -37.28 43.07 -25.36
CA THR A 5 -36.54 42.45 -24.25
C THR A 5 -35.37 43.34 -23.85
N ASN A 6 -35.42 43.85 -22.64
CA ASN A 6 -34.36 44.62 -21.97
C ASN A 6 -33.12 43.75 -21.72
N LEU A 7 -32.00 44.11 -22.32
CA LEU A 7 -30.67 43.64 -21.96
C LEU A 7 -30.14 44.56 -20.81
N GLN A 8 -30.06 44.05 -19.63
CA GLN A 8 -29.37 44.72 -18.52
C GLN A 8 -27.85 44.64 -18.76
N ASN A 9 -27.26 45.83 -18.91
CA ASN A 9 -25.83 46.07 -18.92
C ASN A 9 -25.25 45.75 -17.52
N ASN A 10 -24.50 44.64 -17.36
CA ASN A 10 -23.59 44.48 -16.24
C ASN A 10 -22.34 45.35 -16.50
N GLN A 11 -22.25 46.45 -15.79
CA GLN A 11 -21.02 47.22 -15.68
C GLN A 11 -19.97 46.40 -14.96
N VAL A 12 -18.92 46.05 -15.67
CA VAL A 12 -17.66 45.52 -15.08
C VAL A 12 -16.97 46.74 -14.46
N GLU A 13 -16.97 46.81 -13.13
CA GLU A 13 -16.16 47.79 -12.40
C GLU A 13 -14.68 47.53 -12.71
N ASN A 14 -14.06 48.46 -13.43
CA ASN A 14 -12.61 48.50 -13.61
C ASN A 14 -11.98 48.86 -12.26
N ILE A 15 -11.44 47.86 -11.57
CA ILE A 15 -10.59 48.05 -10.41
C ILE A 15 -9.25 48.58 -10.95
N SER A 16 -9.04 49.89 -10.89
CA SER A 16 -7.72 50.47 -11.13
C SER A 16 -6.84 50.10 -9.92
N ILE A 17 -5.96 49.13 -10.12
CA ILE A 17 -4.90 48.83 -9.16
C ILE A 17 -3.96 50.04 -9.17
N ASP A 18 -3.89 50.73 -8.02
CA ASP A 18 -2.98 51.86 -7.82
C ASP A 18 -1.54 51.31 -7.86
N GLU A 19 -0.84 51.54 -8.99
CA GLU A 19 0.54 51.07 -9.20
C GLU A 19 1.49 51.52 -8.08
N ALA A 20 1.24 52.68 -7.48
CA ALA A 20 2.03 53.17 -6.36
C ALA A 20 1.89 52.28 -5.13
N LYS A 21 0.68 51.75 -4.83
CA LYS A 21 0.46 50.84 -3.73
C LYS A 21 1.06 49.46 -4.02
N LEU A 22 1.08 49.04 -5.28
CA LEU A 22 1.74 47.79 -5.67
C LEU A 22 3.26 47.87 -5.49
N ILE A 23 3.86 49.00 -5.91
CA ILE A 23 5.30 49.25 -5.73
C ILE A 23 5.66 49.39 -4.24
N GLU A 24 4.82 50.05 -3.43
CA GLU A 24 5.01 50.16 -1.98
C GLU A 24 4.89 48.81 -1.29
N ALA A 25 3.94 47.94 -1.71
CA ALA A 25 3.81 46.56 -1.21
C ALA A 25 4.99 45.69 -1.61
N MET A 26 5.50 45.84 -2.84
CA MET A 26 6.70 45.12 -3.30
C MET A 26 7.97 45.57 -2.56
N ASN A 27 8.15 46.87 -2.33
CA ASN A 27 9.29 47.37 -1.57
C ASN A 27 9.23 47.00 -0.09
N LYS A 28 8.03 46.93 0.50
CA LYS A 28 7.85 46.48 1.88
C LYS A 28 8.17 44.96 2.06
N SER A 29 7.99 44.16 1.02
CA SER A 29 8.37 42.76 1.03
C SER A 29 9.89 42.54 0.91
N LEU A 30 10.65 43.53 0.41
CA LEU A 30 12.11 43.46 0.31
C LEU A 30 12.84 43.87 1.60
N ASP A 31 12.13 44.58 2.52
CA ASP A 31 12.67 44.99 3.83
C ASP A 31 12.24 44.09 4.99
N GLU A 32 11.42 43.07 4.72
CA GLU A 32 11.16 42.06 5.75
C GLU A 32 12.44 41.19 5.93
N PRO A 33 12.94 41.03 7.18
CA PRO A 33 14.06 40.17 7.41
C PRO A 33 13.71 38.76 6.89
N GLU A 34 14.63 38.16 6.12
CA GLU A 34 14.46 36.77 5.65
C GLU A 34 13.96 35.93 6.84
N PRO A 35 12.86 35.16 6.66
CA PRO A 35 12.38 34.30 7.73
C PRO A 35 13.56 33.46 8.22
N PRO A 36 13.70 33.26 9.53
CA PRO A 36 14.82 32.51 10.08
C PRO A 36 14.93 31.18 9.32
N VAL A 37 16.12 30.90 8.78
CA VAL A 37 16.40 29.66 8.05
C VAL A 37 15.86 28.53 8.90
N SER A 38 14.84 27.85 8.41
CA SER A 38 14.25 26.71 9.11
C SER A 38 15.38 25.73 9.42
N PRO A 39 15.48 25.20 10.64
CA PRO A 39 16.54 24.25 10.97
C PRO A 39 16.51 23.11 9.94
N LEU A 40 17.68 22.71 9.49
CA LEU A 40 17.81 21.57 8.55
C LEU A 40 17.13 20.34 9.13
N LEU A 41 16.09 19.85 8.46
CA LEU A 41 15.44 18.59 8.79
C LEU A 41 16.16 17.43 8.09
N ARG A 42 16.79 16.55 8.86
CA ARG A 42 17.45 15.34 8.36
C ARG A 42 16.53 14.16 8.63
N MET A 43 15.98 13.61 7.57
CA MET A 43 14.99 12.54 7.66
C MET A 43 15.51 11.24 7.05
N LYS A 44 15.28 10.12 7.71
CA LYS A 44 15.39 8.78 7.14
C LYS A 44 14.00 8.16 7.05
N HIS A 45 13.67 7.57 5.88
CA HIS A 45 12.42 6.87 5.67
C HIS A 45 12.69 5.42 5.26
N ILE A 46 12.26 4.48 6.09
CA ILE A 46 12.40 3.03 5.91
C ILE A 46 11.02 2.48 5.56
N SER A 47 10.91 1.72 4.47
CA SER A 47 9.62 1.19 4.02
C SER A 47 9.75 -0.14 3.30
N HIS A 48 8.62 -0.76 2.96
CA HIS A 48 8.57 -2.00 2.22
C HIS A 48 8.93 -1.81 0.73
N LEU A 49 9.10 -2.93 0.01
CA LEU A 49 9.53 -2.94 -1.41
C LEU A 49 8.38 -2.93 -2.41
N ASP A 50 7.12 -2.95 -1.99
CA ASP A 50 5.96 -2.94 -2.86
C ASP A 50 5.43 -1.53 -3.16
N LEU A 51 4.26 -1.44 -3.80
CA LEU A 51 3.70 -0.17 -4.21
C LEU A 51 3.32 0.71 -3.02
N ASP A 52 2.82 0.14 -1.90
CA ASP A 52 2.46 0.90 -0.71
C ASP A 52 3.70 1.47 -0.02
N GLY A 53 4.73 0.64 0.16
CA GLY A 53 6.00 1.12 0.72
C GLY A 53 6.66 2.19 -0.13
N TYR A 54 6.69 2.05 -1.47
CA TYR A 54 7.21 3.08 -2.37
C TYR A 54 6.33 4.32 -2.42
N GLY A 55 5.01 4.18 -2.33
CA GLY A 55 4.07 5.29 -2.25
C GLY A 55 4.41 6.22 -1.08
N SER A 56 4.67 5.64 0.08
CA SER A 56 5.09 6.37 1.28
C SER A 56 6.41 7.13 1.09
N THR A 57 7.44 6.50 0.50
CA THR A 57 8.74 7.16 0.29
C THR A 57 8.67 8.24 -0.77
N ILE A 58 7.86 8.08 -1.83
CA ILE A 58 7.57 9.11 -2.83
C ILE A 58 6.95 10.36 -2.17
N LEU A 59 6.04 10.19 -1.20
CA LEU A 59 5.48 11.32 -0.45
C LEU A 59 6.55 12.10 0.30
N SER A 60 7.56 11.43 0.88
CA SER A 60 8.69 12.11 1.51
C SER A 60 9.55 12.87 0.51
N GLU A 61 9.78 12.31 -0.69
CA GLU A 61 10.51 13.01 -1.77
C GLU A 61 9.75 14.25 -2.25
N ILE A 62 8.41 14.18 -2.32
CA ILE A 62 7.55 15.32 -2.64
C ILE A 62 7.67 16.40 -1.56
N LEU A 63 7.60 16.02 -0.29
CA LEU A 63 7.77 16.97 0.82
C LEU A 63 9.12 17.69 0.73
N MET A 64 10.21 16.93 0.53
CA MET A 64 11.56 17.51 0.40
C MET A 64 11.62 18.57 -0.73
N HIS A 65 10.90 18.34 -1.84
CA HIS A 65 10.85 19.31 -2.95
C HIS A 65 10.19 20.63 -2.56
N PHE A 66 9.24 20.62 -1.63
CA PHE A 66 8.54 21.84 -1.17
C PHE A 66 9.19 22.48 0.06
N TYR A 67 10.20 21.86 0.65
CA TYR A 67 11.03 22.51 1.66
C TYR A 67 11.88 23.61 1.03
N PRO A 68 12.17 24.70 1.75
CA PRO A 68 13.16 25.68 1.30
C PRO A 68 14.46 24.99 0.91
N ASP A 69 15.14 25.51 -0.13
CA ASP A 69 16.37 24.93 -0.67
C ASP A 69 17.39 24.61 0.45
N GLY A 70 17.79 23.34 0.53
CA GLY A 70 18.74 22.85 1.52
C GLY A 70 18.21 22.72 2.95
N ALA A 71 16.92 23.01 3.22
CA ALA A 71 16.35 22.92 4.56
C ALA A 71 15.88 21.50 4.93
N MET A 72 15.90 20.56 3.98
CA MET A 72 15.60 19.15 4.23
C MET A 72 16.59 18.23 3.50
N THR A 73 17.07 17.19 4.19
CA THR A 73 17.73 16.05 3.56
C THR A 73 16.94 14.79 3.83
N LEU A 74 16.88 13.90 2.84
CA LEU A 74 16.12 12.66 2.89
C LEU A 74 16.99 11.48 2.48
N GLU A 75 17.04 10.46 3.33
CA GLU A 75 17.54 9.14 3.03
C GLU A 75 16.36 8.16 2.98
N THR A 76 16.23 7.38 1.92
CA THR A 76 15.17 6.37 1.78
C THR A 76 15.76 4.96 1.73
N ALA A 77 15.14 4.01 2.42
CA ALA A 77 15.49 2.59 2.40
C ALA A 77 14.22 1.76 2.21
N ASN A 78 14.01 1.23 1.00
CA ASN A 78 12.95 0.25 0.77
C ASN A 78 13.53 -1.16 0.95
N ILE A 79 12.99 -1.93 1.90
CA ILE A 79 13.58 -3.19 2.38
C ILE A 79 12.54 -4.32 2.48
N LEU A 80 13.03 -5.56 2.54
CA LEU A 80 12.20 -6.70 2.93
C LEU A 80 11.97 -6.72 4.45
N PRO A 81 10.82 -7.22 4.95
CA PRO A 81 10.50 -7.23 6.38
C PRO A 81 11.57 -7.91 7.26
N ASN A 82 12.19 -8.98 6.76
CA ASN A 82 13.26 -9.70 7.49
C ASN A 82 14.56 -8.88 7.63
N LYS A 83 14.70 -7.74 6.96
CA LYS A 83 15.85 -6.83 7.07
C LYS A 83 15.63 -5.70 8.07
N LEU A 84 14.40 -5.48 8.53
CA LEU A 84 14.04 -4.35 9.38
C LEU A 84 14.88 -4.28 10.65
N SER A 85 15.12 -5.39 11.34
CA SER A 85 15.92 -5.38 12.57
C SER A 85 17.36 -4.90 12.32
N ALA A 86 18.01 -5.36 11.26
CA ALA A 86 19.37 -4.95 10.91
C ALA A 86 19.42 -3.47 10.50
N GLU A 87 18.45 -3.01 9.70
CA GLU A 87 18.33 -1.62 9.29
C GLU A 87 18.11 -0.68 10.47
N MET A 88 17.29 -1.12 11.46
CA MET A 88 17.07 -0.35 12.69
C MET A 88 18.32 -0.28 13.57
N GLU A 89 19.08 -1.37 13.71
CA GLU A 89 20.37 -1.36 14.43
C GLU A 89 21.34 -0.37 13.80
N GLU A 90 21.48 -0.36 12.48
CA GLU A 90 22.30 0.59 11.75
C GLU A 90 21.79 2.04 11.93
N THR A 91 20.48 2.24 11.84
CA THR A 91 19.84 3.54 12.04
C THR A 91 20.08 4.07 13.45
N PHE A 92 19.96 3.24 14.47
CA PHE A 92 20.22 3.65 15.86
C PHE A 92 21.69 3.95 16.14
N ASN A 93 22.61 3.24 15.52
CA ASN A 93 24.05 3.57 15.60
C ASN A 93 24.35 4.95 15.00
N ASN A 94 23.54 5.42 14.06
CA ASN A 94 23.69 6.69 13.35
C ASN A 94 22.56 7.69 13.65
N ILE A 95 21.78 7.50 14.71
CA ILE A 95 20.54 8.27 15.00
C ILE A 95 20.78 9.77 15.16
N ASP A 96 21.99 10.19 15.48
CA ASP A 96 22.36 11.61 15.59
C ASP A 96 22.42 12.32 14.26
N ASN A 97 22.51 11.58 13.18
CA ASN A 97 22.45 12.11 11.81
C ASN A 97 21.01 12.46 11.37
N TYR A 98 20.00 12.02 12.12
CA TYR A 98 18.60 12.21 11.78
C TYR A 98 17.87 12.99 12.86
N ASP A 99 16.93 13.81 12.45
CA ASP A 99 15.97 14.51 13.30
C ASP A 99 14.63 13.76 13.35
N LEU A 100 14.33 13.04 12.29
CA LEU A 100 13.14 12.18 12.17
C LEU A 100 13.50 10.88 11.42
N VAL A 101 13.07 9.76 11.95
CA VAL A 101 13.06 8.45 11.27
C VAL A 101 11.62 8.02 11.09
N VAL A 102 11.22 7.70 9.88
CA VAL A 102 9.88 7.20 9.55
C VAL A 102 9.98 5.75 9.12
N ILE A 103 9.10 4.93 9.62
CA ILE A 103 8.93 3.54 9.19
C ILE A 103 7.50 3.39 8.69
N THR A 104 7.32 2.87 7.47
CA THR A 104 6.00 2.63 6.88
C THR A 104 5.92 1.22 6.30
N ASP A 105 4.72 0.62 6.35
CA ASP A 105 4.40 -0.63 5.65
C ASP A 105 5.34 -1.80 6.01
N LEU A 106 5.71 -1.90 7.26
CA LEU A 106 6.53 -2.97 7.82
C LEU A 106 5.90 -3.44 9.13
N ALA A 107 5.41 -4.67 9.14
CA ALA A 107 4.60 -5.23 10.22
C ALA A 107 5.23 -5.02 11.61
N VAL A 108 4.46 -4.40 12.48
CA VAL A 108 4.88 -4.09 13.86
C VAL A 108 4.78 -5.34 14.73
N ASN A 109 5.88 -5.69 15.36
CA ASN A 109 5.96 -6.77 16.34
C ASN A 109 6.61 -6.29 17.65
N GLN A 110 6.52 -7.12 18.70
CA GLN A 110 7.06 -6.78 20.01
C GLN A 110 8.55 -6.43 19.97
N LYS A 111 9.33 -7.14 19.16
CA LYS A 111 10.78 -6.88 19.04
C LYS A 111 11.07 -5.47 18.53
N LEU A 112 10.33 -4.99 17.54
CA LEU A 112 10.48 -3.62 17.01
C LEU A 112 10.10 -2.58 18.07
N VAL A 113 8.99 -2.81 18.78
CA VAL A 113 8.52 -1.92 19.85
C VAL A 113 9.57 -1.85 20.98
N ASP A 114 10.09 -2.98 21.42
CA ASP A 114 11.11 -3.05 22.47
C ASP A 114 12.40 -2.35 22.04
N MET A 115 12.83 -2.54 20.80
CA MET A 115 14.04 -1.92 20.25
C MET A 115 13.91 -0.38 20.24
N ILE A 116 12.76 0.14 19.81
CA ILE A 116 12.51 1.59 19.76
C ILE A 116 12.40 2.16 21.18
N ASN A 117 11.67 1.49 22.08
CA ASN A 117 11.47 1.95 23.45
C ASN A 117 12.76 1.92 24.29
N ALA A 118 13.62 0.94 24.06
CA ALA A 118 14.89 0.81 24.80
C ALA A 118 15.91 1.90 24.39
N HIS A 119 15.76 2.49 23.21
CA HIS A 119 16.73 3.47 22.73
C HIS A 119 16.42 4.89 23.27
N PRO A 120 17.41 5.62 23.86
CA PRO A 120 17.19 6.95 24.45
C PRO A 120 16.61 7.99 23.48
N LYS A 121 16.81 7.81 22.17
CA LYS A 121 16.31 8.67 21.09
C LYS A 121 15.22 7.99 20.26
N GLY A 122 14.55 6.97 20.80
CA GLY A 122 13.45 6.27 20.13
C GLY A 122 12.27 7.18 19.80
N ASN A 123 12.13 8.31 20.50
CA ASN A 123 11.13 9.33 20.20
C ASN A 123 11.29 10.02 18.82
N LYS A 124 12.48 9.92 18.19
CA LYS A 124 12.69 10.37 16.81
C LYS A 124 12.05 9.44 15.77
N VAL A 125 11.68 8.22 16.14
CA VAL A 125 11.07 7.24 15.24
C VAL A 125 9.57 7.42 15.22
N LYS A 126 8.95 7.40 14.03
CA LYS A 126 7.51 7.35 13.79
C LYS A 126 7.19 6.13 12.95
N VAL A 127 6.18 5.38 13.34
CA VAL A 127 5.78 4.14 12.65
C VAL A 127 4.35 4.27 12.16
N PHE A 128 4.11 3.91 10.87
CA PHE A 128 2.80 3.89 10.23
C PHE A 128 2.62 2.54 9.54
N ASP A 129 1.70 1.74 10.04
CA ASP A 129 1.47 0.39 9.53
C ASP A 129 -0.01 0.04 9.55
N HIS A 130 -0.44 -0.77 8.60
CA HIS A 130 -1.84 -1.20 8.46
C HIS A 130 -2.02 -2.71 8.68
N HIS A 131 -0.94 -3.44 8.91
CA HIS A 131 -1.01 -4.86 9.19
C HIS A 131 -1.60 -5.16 10.57
N LEU A 132 -2.18 -6.34 10.72
CA LEU A 132 -2.65 -6.82 12.02
C LEU A 132 -1.50 -6.83 13.03
N CYS A 133 -1.71 -6.16 14.14
CA CYS A 133 -0.72 -6.05 15.21
C CYS A 133 -1.25 -6.67 16.51
N GLU A 134 -0.50 -7.63 17.06
CA GLU A 134 -0.85 -8.31 18.33
C GLU A 134 -0.24 -7.63 19.56
N VAL A 135 0.53 -6.55 19.38
CA VAL A 135 1.12 -5.79 20.50
C VAL A 135 0.06 -4.95 21.17
N ALA A 136 -0.20 -5.21 22.47
CA ALA A 136 -1.33 -4.64 23.19
C ALA A 136 -1.20 -3.12 23.43
N ASP A 137 -0.02 -2.65 23.83
CA ASP A 137 0.21 -1.25 24.25
C ASP A 137 1.26 -0.59 23.34
N LEU A 138 0.80 -0.06 22.22
CA LEU A 138 1.69 0.65 21.29
C LEU A 138 2.02 2.05 21.82
N PRO A 139 3.30 2.47 21.76
CA PRO A 139 3.70 3.83 22.07
C PRO A 139 3.04 4.87 21.16
N SER A 140 2.92 6.11 21.62
CA SER A 140 2.24 7.21 20.91
C SER A 140 2.89 7.62 19.58
N ASN A 141 4.08 7.16 19.29
CA ASN A 141 4.79 7.35 18.03
C ASN A 141 4.49 6.24 16.99
N PHE A 142 3.62 5.30 17.34
CA PHE A 142 3.11 4.27 16.41
C PHE A 142 1.67 4.61 16.02
N THR A 143 1.40 4.55 14.73
CA THR A 143 0.05 4.61 14.15
C THR A 143 -0.18 3.31 13.40
N VAL A 144 -0.83 2.36 14.06
CA VAL A 144 -1.11 1.03 13.50
C VAL A 144 -2.61 0.82 13.50
N THR A 145 -3.19 0.70 12.31
CA THR A 145 -4.64 0.51 12.15
C THR A 145 -4.98 0.03 10.74
N GLU A 146 -5.92 -0.89 10.63
CA GLU A 146 -6.49 -1.31 9.35
C GLU A 146 -7.55 -0.34 8.80
N LYS A 147 -8.00 0.64 9.61
CA LYS A 147 -9.07 1.56 9.24
C LYS A 147 -8.52 2.89 8.73
N SER A 148 -9.11 3.38 7.64
CA SER A 148 -8.75 4.68 7.09
C SER A 148 -9.02 5.81 8.09
N PRO A 149 -8.04 6.68 8.34
CA PRO A 149 -8.22 7.90 9.14
C PRO A 149 -8.93 9.01 8.37
N ILE A 150 -9.13 8.84 7.06
CA ILE A 150 -9.64 9.86 6.14
C ILE A 150 -11.04 9.49 5.63
N ARG A 151 -11.33 8.18 5.48
CA ARG A 151 -12.55 7.66 4.88
C ARG A 151 -13.30 6.76 5.85
N GLU A 152 -14.56 7.11 6.07
CA GLU A 152 -15.42 6.31 6.95
C GLU A 152 -15.66 4.91 6.37
N ASN A 153 -15.55 3.89 7.24
CA ASN A 153 -15.81 2.48 6.92
C ASN A 153 -14.93 1.88 5.79
N LYS A 154 -13.76 2.49 5.52
CA LYS A 154 -12.79 1.97 4.55
C LYS A 154 -11.55 1.43 5.24
N LEU A 155 -10.90 0.45 4.58
CA LEU A 155 -9.57 0.01 4.94
C LEU A 155 -8.54 1.05 4.50
N THR A 156 -7.36 1.00 5.12
CA THR A 156 -6.24 1.89 4.85
C THR A 156 -5.02 1.12 4.36
N CYS A 157 -4.02 1.87 3.91
CA CYS A 157 -2.67 1.40 3.64
C CYS A 157 -1.65 2.32 4.32
N ALA A 158 -0.40 1.93 4.41
CA ALA A 158 0.61 2.72 5.10
C ALA A 158 0.89 4.06 4.42
N THR A 159 0.81 4.13 3.09
CA THR A 159 0.87 5.40 2.33
C THR A 159 -0.22 6.38 2.76
N GLU A 160 -1.47 5.93 2.98
CA GLU A 160 -2.55 6.80 3.43
C GLU A 160 -2.34 7.26 4.88
N LEU A 161 -1.90 6.37 5.77
CA LEU A 161 -1.58 6.71 7.16
C LEU A 161 -0.48 7.78 7.21
N TYR A 162 0.59 7.59 6.46
CA TYR A 162 1.65 8.56 6.37
C TYR A 162 1.20 9.87 5.71
N TYR A 163 0.39 9.82 4.64
CA TYR A 163 -0.22 11.00 4.04
C TYR A 163 -1.06 11.79 5.04
N ASN A 164 -1.86 11.11 5.87
CA ASN A 164 -2.64 11.76 6.91
C ASN A 164 -1.76 12.48 7.94
N PHE A 165 -0.60 11.93 8.28
CA PHE A 165 0.39 12.57 9.14
C PHE A 165 0.97 13.82 8.48
N ILE A 166 1.50 13.73 7.25
CA ILE A 166 2.17 14.85 6.59
C ILE A 166 1.23 15.99 6.22
N ARG A 167 -0.03 15.70 5.83
CA ARG A 167 -1.00 16.77 5.45
C ARG A 167 -1.37 17.68 6.61
N ASN A 168 -1.13 17.26 7.85
CA ASN A 168 -1.32 18.06 9.05
C ASN A 168 -0.03 18.80 9.45
N ASP A 169 1.07 18.59 8.74
CA ASP A 169 2.33 19.29 8.94
C ASP A 169 2.32 20.67 8.27
N LYS A 170 3.07 21.60 8.86
CA LYS A 170 3.20 22.97 8.33
C LYS A 170 3.77 22.98 6.91
N VAL A 171 4.66 22.02 6.59
CA VAL A 171 5.29 21.91 5.26
C VAL A 171 4.28 21.58 4.19
N TYR A 172 3.29 20.72 4.45
CA TYR A 172 2.24 20.48 3.48
C TYR A 172 1.46 21.74 3.12
N SER A 173 1.39 22.73 4.05
CA SER A 173 0.78 24.02 3.77
C SER A 173 1.53 24.84 2.71
N LEU A 174 2.84 24.59 2.52
CA LEU A 174 3.67 25.23 1.49
C LEU A 174 3.29 24.80 0.06
N ILE A 175 2.61 23.68 -0.10
CA ILE A 175 2.07 23.27 -1.39
C ILE A 175 0.85 24.15 -1.72
N HIS A 176 1.08 25.36 -2.20
CA HIS A 176 -0.01 26.31 -2.47
C HIS A 176 -0.88 25.90 -3.67
N ASN A 177 -0.33 25.11 -4.60
CA ASN A 177 -1.05 24.68 -5.79
C ASN A 177 -2.07 23.58 -5.43
N GLN A 178 -3.35 23.91 -5.52
CA GLN A 178 -4.46 22.99 -5.21
C GLN A 178 -4.51 21.77 -6.15
N ASN A 179 -4.07 21.92 -7.40
CA ASN A 179 -4.03 20.79 -8.34
C ASN A 179 -2.98 19.78 -7.91
N ILE A 180 -1.81 20.22 -7.42
CA ILE A 180 -0.79 19.33 -6.88
C ILE A 180 -1.34 18.58 -5.65
N ARG A 181 -2.00 19.29 -4.71
CA ARG A 181 -2.63 18.64 -3.54
C ARG A 181 -3.66 17.58 -3.94
N LYS A 182 -4.49 17.89 -4.95
CA LYS A 182 -5.47 16.93 -5.49
C LYS A 182 -4.79 15.74 -6.15
N ALA A 183 -3.73 15.96 -6.93
CA ALA A 183 -2.97 14.91 -7.58
C ALA A 183 -2.29 13.97 -6.55
N ILE A 184 -1.72 14.53 -5.48
CA ILE A 184 -1.17 13.74 -4.35
C ILE A 184 -2.28 12.90 -3.71
N ALA A 185 -3.42 13.50 -3.38
CA ALA A 185 -4.53 12.78 -2.77
C ALA A 185 -5.07 11.66 -3.68
N TYR A 186 -5.12 11.89 -4.98
CA TYR A 186 -5.51 10.89 -5.97
C TYR A 186 -4.51 9.74 -6.06
N PHE A 187 -3.21 10.04 -6.10
CA PHE A 187 -2.15 9.03 -6.07
C PHE A 187 -2.26 8.15 -4.81
N VAL A 188 -2.39 8.76 -3.64
CA VAL A 188 -2.57 8.06 -2.36
C VAL A 188 -3.79 7.15 -2.40
N GLU A 189 -4.91 7.63 -2.97
CA GLU A 189 -6.12 6.82 -3.12
C GLU A 189 -5.92 5.63 -4.06
N CYS A 190 -5.22 5.80 -5.17
CA CYS A 190 -4.91 4.70 -6.07
C CYS A 190 -4.06 3.62 -5.37
N VAL A 191 -3.06 4.02 -4.57
CA VAL A 191 -2.25 3.09 -3.78
C VAL A 191 -3.14 2.34 -2.79
N ARG A 192 -3.97 3.05 -2.01
CA ARG A 192 -4.87 2.47 -1.02
C ARG A 192 -5.87 1.48 -1.65
N VAL A 193 -6.53 1.89 -2.73
CA VAL A 193 -7.53 1.05 -3.44
C VAL A 193 -6.89 -0.23 -3.97
N TYR A 194 -5.63 -0.16 -4.41
CA TYR A 194 -4.90 -1.34 -4.84
C TYR A 194 -4.54 -2.23 -3.65
N ASP A 195 -3.96 -1.69 -2.62
CA ASP A 195 -3.45 -2.42 -1.46
C ASP A 195 -4.57 -3.11 -0.66
N THR A 196 -5.70 -2.42 -0.48
CA THR A 196 -6.89 -2.97 0.15
C THR A 196 -7.74 -3.87 -0.76
N PHE A 197 -7.31 -4.06 -2.03
CA PHE A 197 -8.03 -4.85 -3.04
C PHE A 197 -9.45 -4.36 -3.35
N GLU A 198 -9.79 -3.12 -3.00
CA GLU A 198 -11.13 -2.56 -3.24
C GLU A 198 -11.52 -2.51 -4.73
N PHE A 199 -10.55 -2.30 -5.62
CA PHE A 199 -10.79 -2.24 -7.08
C PHE A 199 -11.47 -3.51 -7.60
N TRP A 200 -11.33 -4.64 -6.92
CA TRP A 200 -11.89 -5.92 -7.35
C TRP A 200 -13.41 -5.89 -7.47
N ASN A 201 -14.08 -5.20 -6.55
CA ASN A 201 -15.54 -5.16 -6.49
C ASN A 201 -16.17 -4.36 -7.65
N THR A 202 -15.43 -3.45 -8.27
CA THR A 202 -15.91 -2.56 -9.33
C THR A 202 -15.43 -2.93 -10.73
N ARG A 203 -14.59 -3.96 -10.87
CA ARG A 203 -13.94 -4.33 -12.14
C ARG A 203 -14.90 -4.71 -13.30
N ASN A 204 -16.13 -5.08 -12.97
CA ASN A 204 -17.16 -5.44 -13.95
C ASN A 204 -18.11 -4.27 -14.28
N ASP A 205 -17.96 -3.12 -13.60
CA ASP A 205 -18.77 -1.95 -13.86
C ASP A 205 -18.32 -1.25 -15.13
N SER A 206 -19.21 -0.49 -15.75
CA SER A 206 -18.82 0.29 -16.93
C SER A 206 -17.88 1.42 -16.53
N ILE A 207 -16.90 1.75 -17.40
CA ILE A 207 -15.92 2.84 -17.13
C ILE A 207 -16.59 4.17 -16.77
N ASN A 208 -17.81 4.43 -17.29
CA ASN A 208 -18.55 5.67 -17.00
C ASN A 208 -19.17 5.69 -15.60
N GLU A 209 -19.25 4.55 -14.92
CA GLU A 209 -19.83 4.37 -13.59
C GLU A 209 -18.76 4.16 -12.51
N ILE A 210 -17.51 3.86 -12.93
CA ILE A 210 -16.39 3.60 -12.01
C ILE A 210 -15.69 4.92 -11.67
N ASP A 211 -15.42 5.12 -10.39
CA ASP A 211 -14.43 6.12 -9.96
C ASP A 211 -13.08 5.77 -10.58
N MET A 212 -12.42 6.75 -11.21
CA MET A 212 -11.15 6.55 -11.93
C MET A 212 -10.05 5.98 -11.05
N THR A 213 -10.11 6.12 -9.74
CA THR A 213 -9.16 5.51 -8.80
C THR A 213 -9.19 3.98 -8.86
N TYR A 214 -10.37 3.38 -9.00
CA TYR A 214 -10.53 1.92 -9.12
C TYR A 214 -9.99 1.39 -10.46
N PHE A 215 -10.04 2.21 -11.50
CA PHE A 215 -9.46 1.89 -12.79
C PHE A 215 -7.93 2.03 -12.78
N ASP A 216 -7.43 3.11 -12.19
CA ASP A 216 -5.99 3.42 -12.18
C ASP A 216 -5.21 2.58 -11.17
N ALA A 217 -5.79 2.16 -10.06
CA ALA A 217 -5.11 1.44 -9.00
C ALA A 217 -4.37 0.16 -9.47
N PRO A 218 -5.02 -0.81 -10.14
CA PRO A 218 -4.33 -2.00 -10.64
C PRO A 218 -3.33 -1.69 -11.78
N ARG A 219 -3.60 -0.65 -12.56
CA ARG A 219 -2.71 -0.20 -13.65
C ARG A 219 -1.46 0.46 -13.08
N LEU A 220 -1.59 1.24 -12.02
CA LEU A 220 -0.48 1.84 -11.29
C LEU A 220 0.48 0.77 -10.75
N ASN A 221 -0.06 -0.28 -10.13
CA ASN A 221 0.77 -1.40 -9.67
C ASN A 221 1.43 -2.14 -10.85
N THR A 222 0.75 -2.25 -12.00
CA THR A 222 1.37 -2.81 -13.21
C THR A 222 2.55 -1.96 -13.67
N LEU A 223 2.42 -0.63 -13.70
CA LEU A 223 3.52 0.29 -14.01
C LEU A 223 4.67 0.15 -13.02
N PHE A 224 4.36 0.05 -11.72
CA PHE A 224 5.34 -0.19 -10.68
C PHE A 224 6.18 -1.44 -10.94
N HIS A 225 5.61 -2.50 -11.52
CA HIS A 225 6.34 -3.74 -11.82
C HIS A 225 7.10 -3.74 -13.14
N ILE A 226 6.69 -2.96 -14.14
CA ILE A 226 7.34 -2.93 -15.46
C ILE A 226 8.40 -1.83 -15.61
N MET A 227 8.30 -0.75 -14.85
CA MET A 227 9.33 0.29 -14.77
C MET A 227 10.42 -0.10 -13.77
N ASP A 228 11.65 0.38 -13.97
CA ASP A 228 12.59 0.41 -12.85
C ASP A 228 12.11 1.42 -11.79
N ARG A 229 12.66 1.33 -10.58
CA ARG A 229 12.15 2.12 -9.45
C ARG A 229 12.41 3.61 -9.59
N ASP A 230 13.52 4.01 -10.19
CA ASP A 230 13.84 5.41 -10.41
C ASP A 230 13.00 5.99 -11.54
N GLU A 231 12.74 5.21 -12.60
CA GLU A 231 11.82 5.58 -13.67
C GLU A 231 10.40 5.74 -13.13
N PHE A 232 9.91 4.81 -12.31
CA PHE A 232 8.59 4.91 -11.69
C PHE A 232 8.45 6.15 -10.81
N LYS A 233 9.42 6.42 -9.93
CA LYS A 233 9.43 7.63 -9.10
C LYS A 233 9.43 8.90 -9.95
N SER A 234 10.20 8.92 -11.03
CA SER A 234 10.27 10.06 -11.97
C SER A 234 8.94 10.27 -12.67
N TYR A 235 8.30 9.19 -13.11
CA TYR A 235 6.97 9.21 -13.71
C TYR A 235 5.92 9.80 -12.76
N ILE A 236 5.88 9.33 -11.50
CA ILE A 236 4.93 9.85 -10.52
C ILE A 236 5.18 11.33 -10.24
N ARG A 237 6.43 11.77 -10.11
CA ARG A 237 6.75 13.20 -9.93
C ARG A 237 6.29 14.04 -11.11
N GLU A 238 6.57 13.61 -12.35
CA GLU A 238 6.12 14.32 -13.56
C GLU A 238 4.60 14.44 -13.59
N TYR A 239 3.89 13.36 -13.25
CA TYR A 239 2.44 13.36 -13.13
C TYR A 239 1.94 14.36 -12.08
N LEU A 240 2.48 14.31 -10.85
CA LEU A 240 2.02 15.14 -9.74
C LEU A 240 2.22 16.64 -9.98
N TYR A 241 3.24 17.01 -10.78
CA TYR A 241 3.50 18.40 -11.15
C TYR A 241 2.83 18.83 -12.46
N SER A 242 2.17 17.89 -13.15
CA SER A 242 1.43 18.19 -14.39
C SER A 242 0.17 18.99 -14.09
N PRO A 243 -0.17 20.01 -14.92
CA PRO A 243 -1.47 20.67 -14.81
C PRO A 243 -2.66 19.78 -15.20
N ASN A 244 -2.42 18.66 -15.90
CA ASN A 244 -3.43 17.76 -16.46
C ASN A 244 -3.38 16.39 -15.76
N TRP A 245 -3.69 16.36 -14.47
CA TRP A 245 -3.60 15.16 -13.61
C TRP A 245 -4.80 14.19 -13.68
N GLU A 246 -5.69 14.34 -14.67
CA GLU A 246 -6.98 13.65 -14.72
C GLU A 246 -6.90 12.11 -14.77
N CYS A 247 -5.77 11.55 -15.21
CA CYS A 247 -5.57 10.11 -15.21
C CYS A 247 -4.09 9.74 -14.99
N LEU A 248 -3.83 8.98 -13.94
CA LEU A 248 -2.48 8.58 -13.53
C LEU A 248 -1.83 7.57 -14.47
N THR A 249 -2.62 6.80 -15.23
CA THR A 249 -2.12 5.68 -16.03
C THR A 249 -2.36 5.84 -17.53
N GLN A 250 -2.46 7.07 -18.00
CA GLN A 250 -2.51 7.38 -19.43
C GLN A 250 -1.16 7.83 -19.99
N SER A 251 -0.99 7.63 -21.29
CA SER A 251 0.16 8.15 -22.03
C SER A 251 0.24 9.66 -21.91
N ASN A 252 1.36 10.17 -21.42
CA ASN A 252 1.59 11.61 -21.23
C ASN A 252 3.08 11.94 -21.41
N GLY A 253 3.39 13.12 -21.94
CA GLY A 253 4.74 13.66 -22.05
C GLY A 253 5.74 12.64 -22.61
N ASN A 254 6.75 12.29 -21.82
CA ASN A 254 7.79 11.32 -22.17
C ASN A 254 7.32 9.84 -22.14
N TYR A 255 6.11 9.59 -21.62
CA TYR A 255 5.57 8.24 -21.37
C TYR A 255 4.44 7.89 -22.33
N THR A 256 4.60 8.17 -23.60
CA THR A 256 3.60 7.92 -24.66
C THR A 256 3.26 6.45 -24.89
N TRP A 257 4.10 5.55 -24.39
CA TRP A 257 3.95 4.10 -24.51
C TRP A 257 3.03 3.46 -23.46
N ILE A 258 2.75 4.15 -22.34
CA ILE A 258 2.10 3.59 -21.15
C ILE A 258 0.78 2.92 -21.45
N THR A 259 -0.16 3.61 -22.10
CA THR A 259 -1.49 3.05 -22.37
C THR A 259 -1.41 1.73 -23.13
N LYS A 260 -0.56 1.67 -24.16
CA LYS A 260 -0.42 0.46 -24.98
C LYS A 260 0.23 -0.69 -24.22
N VAL A 261 1.23 -0.40 -23.40
CA VAL A 261 1.91 -1.44 -22.61
C VAL A 261 0.98 -1.99 -21.54
N LEU A 262 0.20 -1.14 -20.88
CA LEU A 262 -0.80 -1.59 -19.90
C LEU A 262 -1.86 -2.49 -20.52
N GLU A 263 -2.37 -2.15 -21.72
CA GLU A 263 -3.29 -3.01 -22.45
C GLU A 263 -2.67 -4.38 -22.81
N LEU A 264 -1.41 -4.40 -23.22
CA LEU A 264 -0.70 -5.64 -23.51
C LEU A 264 -0.48 -6.49 -22.25
N GLU A 265 -0.07 -5.89 -21.15
CA GLU A 265 0.14 -6.60 -19.88
C GLU A 265 -1.20 -7.10 -19.29
N GLN A 266 -2.26 -6.32 -19.38
CA GLN A 266 -3.60 -6.78 -19.00
C GLN A 266 -4.02 -8.02 -19.79
N ASN A 267 -3.92 -7.99 -21.13
CA ASN A 267 -4.25 -9.14 -21.98
C ASN A 267 -3.39 -10.39 -21.69
N LYS A 268 -2.10 -10.20 -21.38
CA LYS A 268 -1.22 -11.31 -20.96
C LYS A 268 -1.64 -11.89 -19.62
N ASN A 269 -1.96 -11.01 -18.65
CA ASN A 269 -2.37 -11.42 -17.32
C ASN A 269 -3.70 -12.17 -17.35
N GLU A 270 -4.69 -11.71 -18.11
CA GLU A 270 -5.96 -12.38 -18.29
C GLU A 270 -5.77 -13.81 -18.83
N LYS A 271 -4.96 -13.97 -19.89
CA LYS A 271 -4.63 -15.30 -20.44
C LYS A 271 -3.91 -16.19 -19.43
N TYR A 272 -3.02 -15.62 -18.65
CA TYR A 272 -2.30 -16.35 -17.60
C TYR A 272 -3.26 -16.84 -16.49
N VAL A 273 -4.13 -15.95 -16.00
CA VAL A 273 -5.15 -16.25 -14.99
C VAL A 273 -6.07 -17.37 -15.47
N GLU A 274 -6.62 -17.25 -16.70
CA GLU A 274 -7.46 -18.28 -17.29
C GLU A 274 -6.74 -19.63 -17.41
N SER A 275 -5.47 -19.62 -17.81
CA SER A 275 -4.67 -20.84 -17.90
C SER A 275 -4.40 -21.47 -16.53
N ALA A 276 -4.19 -20.65 -15.51
CA ALA A 276 -3.98 -21.14 -14.13
C ALA A 276 -5.26 -21.77 -13.57
N ILE A 277 -6.40 -21.11 -13.72
CA ILE A 277 -7.71 -21.58 -13.22
C ILE A 277 -8.10 -22.92 -13.88
N ARG A 278 -7.83 -23.10 -15.18
CA ARG A 278 -8.10 -24.38 -15.86
C ARG A 278 -7.33 -25.58 -15.28
N ARG A 279 -6.26 -25.31 -14.54
CA ARG A 279 -5.42 -26.33 -13.89
C ARG A 279 -5.75 -26.49 -12.41
N MET A 280 -6.81 -25.86 -11.93
CA MET A 280 -7.27 -26.01 -10.56
C MET A 280 -7.58 -27.46 -10.25
N VAL A 281 -7.16 -27.91 -9.07
CA VAL A 281 -7.58 -29.17 -8.49
C VAL A 281 -8.45 -28.90 -7.29
N ARG A 282 -9.59 -29.55 -7.23
CA ARG A 282 -10.44 -29.60 -6.06
C ARG A 282 -9.98 -30.70 -5.15
N THR A 283 -9.93 -30.42 -3.88
CA THR A 283 -9.58 -31.41 -2.85
C THR A 283 -10.27 -31.08 -1.54
N PRO A 284 -10.75 -32.12 -0.79
CA PRO A 284 -11.18 -31.89 0.57
C PRO A 284 -9.99 -31.54 1.44
N PHE A 285 -10.14 -30.56 2.30
CA PHE A 285 -9.15 -30.16 3.29
C PHE A 285 -9.69 -30.51 4.67
N LYS A 286 -9.20 -31.61 5.23
CA LYS A 286 -9.59 -32.08 6.57
C LYS A 286 -8.44 -31.85 7.53
N TYR A 287 -8.71 -31.06 8.55
CA TYR A 287 -7.70 -30.74 9.54
C TYR A 287 -8.29 -30.77 10.94
N THR A 288 -7.60 -31.36 11.87
CA THR A 288 -8.00 -31.44 13.27
C THR A 288 -7.11 -30.53 14.09
N ILE A 289 -7.70 -29.53 14.75
CA ILE A 289 -6.95 -28.62 15.63
C ILE A 289 -7.39 -28.84 17.09
N TYR A 290 -6.42 -28.72 17.99
CA TYR A 290 -6.67 -28.68 19.42
C TYR A 290 -6.64 -27.22 19.87
N LYS A 291 -7.80 -26.67 20.27
CA LYS A 291 -7.91 -25.30 20.74
C LYS A 291 -8.82 -25.24 21.95
N ASP A 292 -8.39 -24.53 23.02
CA ASP A 292 -9.17 -24.31 24.26
C ASP A 292 -9.60 -25.65 24.93
N GLY A 293 -8.75 -26.68 24.86
CA GLY A 293 -9.02 -28.01 25.42
C GLY A 293 -10.07 -28.81 24.64
N LYS A 294 -10.43 -28.38 23.42
CA LYS A 294 -11.39 -29.04 22.55
C LYS A 294 -10.77 -29.37 21.20
N VAL A 295 -11.20 -30.52 20.67
CA VAL A 295 -10.88 -30.91 19.29
C VAL A 295 -11.83 -30.21 18.35
N HIS A 296 -11.30 -29.49 17.34
CA HIS A 296 -12.06 -28.91 16.25
C HIS A 296 -11.69 -29.62 14.96
N GLU A 297 -12.66 -30.20 14.30
CA GLU A 297 -12.49 -30.76 12.96
C GLU A 297 -12.86 -29.70 11.93
N LEU A 298 -11.92 -29.37 11.05
CA LEU A 298 -12.15 -28.51 9.89
C LEU A 298 -12.32 -29.42 8.68
N ASP A 299 -13.43 -29.26 7.97
CA ASP A 299 -13.75 -30.01 6.76
C ASP A 299 -14.19 -29.00 5.70
N TYR A 300 -13.26 -28.71 4.79
CA TYR A 300 -13.44 -27.70 3.74
C TYR A 300 -13.27 -28.32 2.35
N GLU A 301 -14.01 -27.84 1.38
CA GLU A 301 -13.78 -28.10 -0.04
C GLU A 301 -12.95 -26.95 -0.62
N ILE A 302 -11.71 -27.23 -1.09
CA ILE A 302 -10.80 -26.20 -1.53
C ILE A 302 -10.39 -26.34 -2.99
N GLY A 303 -10.08 -25.20 -3.62
CA GLY A 303 -9.41 -25.13 -4.91
C GLY A 303 -7.91 -24.90 -4.71
N VAL A 304 -7.07 -25.76 -5.29
CA VAL A 304 -5.60 -25.61 -5.27
C VAL A 304 -5.10 -25.29 -6.67
N ILE A 305 -4.34 -24.20 -6.79
CA ILE A 305 -3.79 -23.73 -8.06
C ILE A 305 -2.30 -23.43 -7.91
N PHE A 306 -1.50 -23.89 -8.87
CA PHE A 306 -0.08 -23.54 -8.95
C PHE A 306 0.10 -22.34 -9.89
N ALA A 307 0.59 -21.22 -9.36
CA ALA A 307 0.83 -20.00 -10.12
C ALA A 307 1.96 -19.18 -9.50
N GLU A 308 2.81 -18.60 -10.35
CA GLU A 308 3.97 -17.81 -9.89
C GLU A 308 3.63 -16.35 -9.62
N LYS A 309 2.48 -15.88 -10.11
CA LYS A 309 2.04 -14.48 -9.99
C LYS A 309 0.52 -14.37 -9.98
N SER A 310 0.02 -13.17 -9.68
CA SER A 310 -1.41 -12.83 -9.73
C SER A 310 -2.28 -13.67 -8.77
N SER A 311 -1.71 -14.11 -7.63
CA SER A 311 -2.41 -14.98 -6.68
C SER A 311 -3.78 -14.43 -6.24
N PRO A 312 -3.95 -13.14 -5.86
CA PRO A 312 -5.25 -12.62 -5.48
C PRO A 312 -6.29 -12.69 -6.60
N VAL A 313 -5.88 -12.32 -7.83
CA VAL A 313 -6.79 -12.32 -8.99
C VAL A 313 -7.22 -13.75 -9.34
N ILE A 314 -6.27 -14.68 -9.34
CA ILE A 314 -6.55 -16.10 -9.62
C ILE A 314 -7.51 -16.67 -8.59
N ALA A 315 -7.23 -16.47 -7.30
CA ALA A 315 -8.04 -17.01 -6.22
C ALA A 315 -9.45 -16.43 -6.21
N ASN A 316 -9.60 -15.12 -6.29
CA ASN A 316 -10.93 -14.48 -6.26
C ASN A 316 -11.75 -14.83 -7.50
N THR A 317 -11.14 -14.85 -8.71
CA THR A 317 -11.83 -15.33 -9.92
C THR A 317 -12.27 -16.78 -9.78
N THR A 318 -11.46 -17.62 -9.16
CA THR A 318 -11.79 -19.02 -8.91
C THR A 318 -12.97 -19.17 -7.97
N LEU A 319 -12.98 -18.46 -6.84
CA LEU A 319 -14.03 -18.49 -5.83
C LEU A 319 -15.37 -17.94 -6.37
N GLU A 320 -15.33 -16.92 -7.21
CA GLU A 320 -16.54 -16.39 -7.86
C GLU A 320 -17.19 -17.38 -8.86
N ARG A 321 -16.34 -18.16 -9.54
CA ARG A 321 -16.84 -19.18 -10.51
C ARG A 321 -17.23 -20.49 -9.82
N ASN A 322 -16.76 -20.72 -8.61
CA ASN A 322 -16.95 -21.96 -7.83
C ASN A 322 -17.36 -21.62 -6.40
N THR A 323 -18.61 -21.17 -6.26
CA THR A 323 -19.15 -20.68 -4.99
C THR A 323 -19.31 -21.78 -3.91
N ASP A 324 -19.19 -23.04 -4.29
CA ASP A 324 -19.18 -24.20 -3.42
C ASP A 324 -17.82 -24.42 -2.73
N LEU A 325 -16.73 -23.82 -3.25
CA LEU A 325 -15.44 -23.86 -2.57
C LEU A 325 -15.48 -22.99 -1.30
N ASP A 326 -14.79 -23.45 -0.28
CA ASP A 326 -14.65 -22.75 1.00
C ASP A 326 -13.51 -21.73 0.96
N PHE A 327 -12.40 -22.14 0.38
CA PHE A 327 -11.29 -21.21 0.09
C PHE A 327 -10.46 -21.70 -1.11
N CYS A 328 -9.60 -20.82 -1.62
CA CYS A 328 -8.68 -21.12 -2.70
C CYS A 328 -7.25 -20.95 -2.21
N ALA A 329 -6.42 -21.96 -2.45
CA ALA A 329 -4.98 -21.93 -2.17
C ALA A 329 -4.21 -21.77 -3.48
N VAL A 330 -3.41 -20.71 -3.58
CA VAL A 330 -2.49 -20.47 -4.69
C VAL A 330 -1.07 -20.72 -4.21
N VAL A 331 -0.42 -21.70 -4.83
CA VAL A 331 0.92 -22.15 -4.49
C VAL A 331 1.94 -21.56 -5.45
N SER A 332 2.89 -20.80 -4.93
CA SER A 332 3.99 -20.21 -5.69
C SER A 332 5.31 -20.57 -5.02
N ASN A 333 6.13 -21.37 -5.70
CA ASN A 333 7.38 -21.90 -5.12
C ASN A 333 7.13 -22.58 -3.76
N ASN A 334 7.63 -21.98 -2.68
CA ASN A 334 7.45 -22.45 -1.31
C ASN A 334 6.43 -21.61 -0.50
N GLN A 335 5.72 -20.70 -1.15
CA GLN A 335 4.68 -19.89 -0.52
C GLN A 335 3.29 -20.39 -0.91
N VAL A 336 2.38 -20.39 0.05
CA VAL A 336 0.96 -20.67 -0.15
C VAL A 336 0.20 -19.44 0.26
N SER A 337 -0.55 -18.88 -0.67
CA SER A 337 -1.49 -17.79 -0.41
C SER A 337 -2.91 -18.36 -0.42
N ILE A 338 -3.67 -18.12 0.62
CA ILE A 338 -5.04 -18.64 0.79
C ILE A 338 -6.03 -17.49 0.85
N TYR A 339 -7.17 -17.67 0.16
CA TYR A 339 -8.19 -16.64 0.00
C TYR A 339 -9.57 -17.24 0.20
N SER A 340 -10.47 -16.51 0.89
CA SER A 340 -11.88 -16.86 1.00
C SER A 340 -12.75 -15.61 0.84
N ASN A 341 -13.90 -15.78 0.18
CA ASN A 341 -14.95 -14.78 0.07
C ASN A 341 -16.16 -15.11 0.97
N LYS A 342 -16.06 -16.16 1.79
CA LYS A 342 -17.10 -16.58 2.75
C LYS A 342 -16.89 -15.89 4.10
N PRO A 343 -17.85 -15.11 4.61
CA PRO A 343 -17.69 -14.36 5.87
C PRO A 343 -17.41 -15.21 7.11
N GLU A 344 -17.83 -16.47 7.09
CA GLU A 344 -17.64 -17.44 8.18
C GLU A 344 -16.24 -18.04 8.22
N ILE A 345 -15.45 -17.90 7.14
CA ILE A 345 -14.11 -18.49 7.03
C ILE A 345 -13.06 -17.41 7.26
N ASP A 346 -12.23 -17.63 8.25
CA ASP A 346 -11.06 -16.81 8.55
C ASP A 346 -9.79 -17.55 8.15
N VAL A 347 -9.27 -17.22 6.94
CA VAL A 347 -8.06 -17.88 6.42
C VAL A 347 -6.80 -17.47 7.19
N SER A 348 -6.80 -16.38 7.95
CA SER A 348 -5.66 -16.01 8.79
C SER A 348 -5.42 -17.03 9.90
N ASN A 349 -6.49 -17.58 10.47
CA ASN A 349 -6.40 -18.65 11.46
C ASN A 349 -5.84 -19.94 10.86
N ILE A 350 -6.19 -20.24 9.60
CA ILE A 350 -5.62 -21.39 8.89
C ILE A 350 -4.12 -21.15 8.64
N ALA A 351 -3.74 -19.96 8.15
CA ALA A 351 -2.33 -19.63 7.91
C ALA A 351 -1.48 -19.69 9.19
N LYS A 352 -2.00 -19.24 10.34
CA LYS A 352 -1.33 -19.27 11.64
C LYS A 352 -0.98 -20.68 12.09
N ILE A 353 -1.80 -21.68 11.76
CA ILE A 353 -1.51 -23.10 12.05
C ILE A 353 -0.19 -23.55 11.38
N PHE A 354 0.12 -22.98 10.21
CA PHE A 354 1.32 -23.27 9.43
C PHE A 354 2.45 -22.25 9.63
N GLY A 355 2.38 -21.45 10.72
CA GLY A 355 3.41 -20.45 11.03
C GLY A 355 3.36 -19.20 10.13
N GLY A 356 2.24 -18.98 9.46
CA GLY A 356 1.97 -17.81 8.62
C GLY A 356 1.07 -16.80 9.28
N GLY A 357 0.40 -15.95 8.47
CA GLY A 357 -0.51 -14.91 8.93
C GLY A 357 -1.16 -14.17 7.77
N GLY A 358 -1.85 -13.06 8.07
CA GLY A 358 -2.54 -12.23 7.10
C GLY A 358 -3.88 -11.75 7.62
N HIS A 359 -4.76 -11.36 6.71
CA HIS A 359 -6.11 -10.88 6.97
C HIS A 359 -7.14 -12.03 6.92
N LYS A 360 -8.33 -11.76 7.39
CA LYS A 360 -9.44 -12.74 7.44
C LYS A 360 -9.74 -13.34 6.05
N GLU A 361 -9.74 -12.51 5.01
CA GLU A 361 -10.07 -12.90 3.64
C GLU A 361 -8.85 -13.34 2.81
N ALA A 362 -7.62 -12.99 3.24
CA ALA A 362 -6.38 -13.25 2.52
C ALA A 362 -5.21 -13.45 3.48
N ALA A 363 -4.61 -14.61 3.46
CA ALA A 363 -3.50 -14.95 4.33
C ALA A 363 -2.49 -15.85 3.60
N GLY A 364 -1.32 -16.07 4.18
CA GLY A 364 -0.32 -16.92 3.56
C GLY A 364 0.66 -17.51 4.56
N PHE A 365 1.34 -18.57 4.12
CA PHE A 365 2.37 -19.24 4.88
C PHE A 365 3.44 -19.82 3.96
N THR A 366 4.59 -20.14 4.55
CA THR A 366 5.71 -20.72 3.81
C THR A 366 5.81 -22.22 4.10
N ILE A 367 5.93 -23.03 3.06
CA ILE A 367 6.20 -24.46 3.18
C ILE A 367 7.71 -24.66 3.19
N PRO A 368 8.30 -25.19 4.25
CA PRO A 368 9.74 -25.47 4.27
C PRO A 368 10.09 -26.53 3.22
N TYR A 369 11.04 -26.21 2.37
CA TYR A 369 11.74 -27.12 1.46
C TYR A 369 10.86 -28.04 0.61
N VAL A 370 10.10 -27.49 -0.31
CA VAL A 370 9.56 -28.27 -1.40
C VAL A 370 10.22 -27.86 -2.69
N ASN A 371 10.99 -28.77 -3.26
CA ASN A 371 11.51 -28.60 -4.61
C ASN A 371 10.32 -28.62 -5.57
N ALA A 372 9.93 -27.45 -6.09
CA ALA A 372 8.74 -27.26 -6.93
C ALA A 372 8.68 -28.25 -8.13
N SER A 373 9.81 -28.78 -8.55
CA SER A 373 9.91 -29.80 -9.60
C SER A 373 9.36 -31.19 -9.20
N ILE A 374 9.08 -31.42 -7.92
CA ILE A 374 8.60 -32.70 -7.39
C ILE A 374 7.11 -32.63 -7.01
N PHE A 375 6.49 -31.45 -7.14
CA PHE A 375 5.10 -31.24 -6.77
C PHE A 375 4.14 -32.00 -7.69
N ASN A 376 3.79 -33.20 -7.24
CA ASN A 376 2.58 -33.85 -7.68
C ASN A 376 1.46 -33.44 -6.70
N MET A 377 0.34 -32.95 -7.20
CA MET A 377 -0.79 -32.43 -6.41
C MET A 377 -1.33 -33.43 -5.38
N GLN A 378 -1.10 -34.73 -5.57
CA GLN A 378 -1.40 -35.76 -4.59
C GLN A 378 -0.60 -35.66 -3.27
N HIS A 379 0.42 -34.78 -3.23
CA HIS A 379 1.24 -34.57 -2.04
C HIS A 379 0.87 -33.26 -1.30
N PHE A 380 -0.03 -32.42 -1.84
CA PHE A 380 -0.41 -31.18 -1.16
C PHE A 380 -1.04 -31.45 0.21
N GLU A 381 -1.96 -32.41 0.31
CA GLU A 381 -2.52 -32.86 1.59
C GLU A 381 -1.41 -33.32 2.55
N LYS A 382 -0.45 -34.09 2.06
CA LYS A 382 0.67 -34.60 2.89
C LYS A 382 1.60 -33.50 3.34
N ILE A 383 1.81 -32.47 2.52
CA ILE A 383 2.68 -31.33 2.85
C ILE A 383 2.03 -30.46 3.90
N ILE A 384 0.73 -30.17 3.77
CA ILE A 384 -0.06 -29.45 4.77
C ILE A 384 -0.08 -30.26 6.08
N MET A 385 -0.31 -31.56 6.01
CA MET A 385 -0.27 -32.42 7.19
C MET A 385 1.12 -32.46 7.85
N CYS A 386 2.22 -32.47 7.05
CA CYS A 386 3.58 -32.45 7.60
C CYS A 386 3.95 -31.11 8.22
N ALA A 387 3.51 -30.00 7.64
CA ALA A 387 3.72 -28.66 8.22
C ALA A 387 2.95 -28.50 9.54
N GLY A 388 1.73 -29.03 9.61
CA GLY A 388 0.95 -29.07 10.85
C GLY A 388 1.57 -29.91 11.96
N GLN A 389 2.15 -31.06 11.61
CA GLN A 389 2.81 -31.94 12.57
C GLN A 389 4.11 -31.34 13.14
N LEU A 390 4.86 -30.57 12.37
CA LEU A 390 6.05 -29.85 12.87
C LEU A 390 5.71 -28.78 13.90
N ASN A 391 4.51 -28.20 13.83
CA ASN A 391 4.03 -27.24 14.84
C ASN A 391 3.42 -27.91 16.07
N GLU A 392 2.93 -29.16 15.99
CA GLU A 392 2.42 -29.91 17.15
C GLU A 392 3.54 -30.29 18.13
N GLU A 393 4.74 -30.57 17.64
CA GLU A 393 5.91 -30.86 18.51
C GLU A 393 6.38 -29.58 19.25
N ASP A 394 6.29 -28.40 18.65
CA ASP A 394 6.61 -27.13 19.30
C ASP A 394 5.54 -26.67 20.31
N ILE A 395 4.28 -27.11 20.15
CA ILE A 395 3.18 -26.78 21.06
C ILE A 395 3.19 -27.67 22.32
N CYS A 396 3.73 -28.88 22.22
CA CYS A 396 3.84 -29.80 23.35
C CYS A 396 5.02 -29.52 24.30
N THR A 397 5.90 -28.59 24.00
CA THR A 397 7.05 -28.22 24.85
C THR A 397 6.89 -26.94 25.65
N ALA A 398 5.70 -26.33 25.65
CA ALA A 398 5.35 -25.14 26.42
C ALA A 398 4.38 -25.46 27.58
N ASP A 399 4.72 -26.45 28.40
CA ASP A 399 4.17 -26.66 29.76
C ASP A 399 5.17 -26.20 30.84
#